data_0996e1424c8010af2965673dfd264bcb
#
_entry.id   0996e1424c8010af2965673dfd264bcb
#
_cell.length_a   1.000
_cell.length_b   1.000
_cell.length_c   1.000
_cell.angle_alpha   90.00
_cell.angle_beta   90.00
_cell.angle_gamma   90.00
#
_symmetry.space_group_name_H-M   'P 1'
#
loop_
_entity.id
_entity.type
_entity.pdbx_description
1 polymer ?
#
loop_
_entity_poly.entity_id
_entity_poly.type
_entity_poly.pdbx_seq_one_letter_code
_entity_poly.pdbx_strand_id
1 'polypeptide(L)'
;RFTQHRDFSKIQLFLSNEADDVRSALECGVAAATLISGAKQDSGNDQLRFAFDGDAVLFSDEAERVYKSEGLEAFTASEKAAARQPLAGGPFKPFLSALHRLQQAFPASEAPIRTALVTARSAPAHERVIRTLRAWNIRIDESIFLGGLNKTDFLEKFFYGNAVIHVLVQFTTLSKSA
;
A
#
# COMPACT_ATOMS: atom_id res chain seq x y z
N ARG A 1 -20.02 -3.70 -14.84
CA ARG A 1 -20.05 -2.22 -14.72
C ARG A 1 -20.20 -1.83 -13.25
N PHE A 2 -19.25 -1.08 -12.73
CA PHE A 2 -19.30 -0.49 -11.41
C PHE A 2 -20.38 0.62 -11.43
N THR A 3 -21.48 0.49 -10.68
CA THR A 3 -22.57 1.47 -10.69
C THR A 3 -22.64 2.21 -9.36
N GLN A 4 -22.81 3.54 -9.39
CA GLN A 4 -22.78 4.46 -8.25
C GLN A 4 -23.87 4.26 -7.17
N HIS A 5 -24.79 3.31 -7.34
CA HIS A 5 -25.94 3.13 -6.43
C HIS A 5 -25.79 1.99 -5.40
N ARG A 6 -24.62 1.40 -5.23
CA ARG A 6 -24.40 0.39 -4.19
C ARG A 6 -23.69 0.98 -2.98
N ASP A 7 -24.11 0.57 -1.79
CA ASP A 7 -23.40 0.86 -0.55
C ASP A 7 -22.09 0.07 -0.52
N PHE A 8 -20.98 0.72 -0.81
CA PHE A 8 -19.63 0.16 -0.81
C PHE A 8 -18.95 0.25 0.56
N SER A 9 -19.62 0.74 1.59
CA SER A 9 -19.04 0.95 2.93
C SER A 9 -18.43 -0.30 3.57
N LYS A 10 -18.82 -1.49 3.09
CA LYS A 10 -18.33 -2.79 3.59
C LYS A 10 -17.23 -3.41 2.71
N ILE A 11 -16.93 -2.83 1.54
CA ILE A 11 -15.92 -3.35 0.62
C ILE A 11 -14.58 -2.74 1.00
N GLN A 12 -13.59 -3.59 1.36
CA GLN A 12 -12.24 -3.17 1.66
C GLN A 12 -11.29 -3.27 0.47
N LEU A 13 -11.62 -4.12 -0.51
CA LEU A 13 -10.84 -4.27 -1.73
C LEU A 13 -11.75 -4.70 -2.89
N PHE A 14 -11.57 -4.06 -4.03
CA PHE A 14 -12.17 -4.44 -5.31
C PHE A 14 -11.07 -4.88 -6.29
N LEU A 15 -11.26 -6.03 -6.92
CA LEU A 15 -10.32 -6.56 -7.90
C LEU A 15 -11.03 -6.78 -9.23
N SER A 16 -10.43 -6.32 -10.34
CA SER A 16 -10.95 -6.52 -11.69
C SER A 16 -9.79 -6.65 -12.68
N ASN A 17 -10.01 -7.31 -13.81
CA ASN A 17 -9.12 -7.28 -14.96
C ASN A 17 -9.41 -6.06 -15.88
N GLU A 18 -10.51 -5.34 -15.64
CA GLU A 18 -10.91 -4.16 -16.38
C GLU A 18 -10.41 -2.88 -15.69
N ALA A 19 -9.49 -2.16 -16.32
CA ALA A 19 -8.87 -0.96 -15.74
C ALA A 19 -9.89 0.17 -15.46
N ASP A 20 -10.93 0.30 -16.27
CA ASP A 20 -11.96 1.32 -16.09
C ASP A 20 -12.84 1.05 -14.86
N ASP A 21 -13.13 -0.23 -14.55
CA ASP A 21 -13.84 -0.61 -13.33
C ASP A 21 -12.99 -0.33 -12.09
N VAL A 22 -11.69 -0.60 -12.15
CA VAL A 22 -10.74 -0.28 -11.08
C VAL A 22 -10.68 1.23 -10.84
N ARG A 23 -10.58 2.03 -11.90
CA ARG A 23 -10.58 3.50 -11.80
C ARG A 23 -11.87 4.01 -11.14
N SER A 24 -13.02 3.52 -11.60
CA SER A 24 -14.32 3.92 -11.04
C SER A 24 -14.45 3.56 -9.56
N ALA A 25 -13.91 2.41 -9.13
CA ALA A 25 -13.90 2.03 -7.73
C ALA A 25 -13.01 2.96 -6.87
N LEU A 26 -11.83 3.32 -7.37
CA LEU A 26 -10.93 4.27 -6.70
C LEU A 26 -11.55 5.66 -6.58
N GLU A 27 -12.25 6.15 -7.62
CA GLU A 27 -12.99 7.41 -7.59
C GLU A 27 -14.12 7.41 -6.56
N CYS A 28 -14.70 6.24 -6.28
CA CYS A 28 -15.68 6.04 -5.21
C CYS A 28 -15.04 5.85 -3.82
N GLY A 29 -13.71 5.97 -3.68
CA GLY A 29 -12.99 5.81 -2.41
C GLY A 29 -12.82 4.36 -1.96
N VAL A 30 -13.07 3.38 -2.83
CA VAL A 30 -12.83 1.96 -2.55
C VAL A 30 -11.41 1.59 -2.99
N ALA A 31 -10.65 0.91 -2.14
CA ALA A 31 -9.37 0.33 -2.53
C ALA A 31 -9.59 -0.63 -3.71
N ALA A 32 -8.88 -0.45 -4.81
CA ALA A 32 -9.06 -1.27 -5.99
C ALA A 32 -7.73 -1.56 -6.70
N ALA A 33 -7.62 -2.75 -7.31
CA ALA A 33 -6.44 -3.13 -8.07
C ALA A 33 -6.80 -3.99 -9.30
N THR A 34 -5.96 -3.88 -10.33
CA THR A 34 -6.09 -4.69 -11.55
C THR A 34 -5.45 -6.05 -11.34
N LEU A 35 -6.18 -7.11 -11.69
CA LEU A 35 -5.65 -8.46 -11.74
C LEU A 35 -4.82 -8.65 -13.03
N ILE A 36 -3.55 -8.99 -12.86
CA ILE A 36 -2.68 -9.34 -13.99
C ILE A 36 -2.63 -10.86 -14.09
N SER A 37 -3.12 -11.40 -15.20
CA SER A 37 -3.10 -12.84 -15.46
C SER A 37 -1.67 -13.31 -15.76
N GLY A 38 -1.25 -14.46 -15.22
CA GLY A 38 0.01 -15.11 -15.58
C GLY A 38 1.04 -15.30 -14.46
N ALA A 39 0.70 -15.00 -13.22
CA ALA A 39 1.55 -15.38 -12.09
C ALA A 39 1.65 -16.92 -12.00
N LYS A 40 2.88 -17.47 -12.08
CA LYS A 40 3.13 -18.88 -11.83
C LYS A 40 2.81 -19.18 -10.37
N GLN A 41 1.87 -20.09 -10.15
CA GLN A 41 1.58 -20.63 -8.83
C GLN A 41 2.72 -21.56 -8.44
N ASP A 42 3.55 -21.16 -7.49
CA ASP A 42 4.52 -22.06 -6.88
C ASP A 42 3.90 -22.62 -5.59
N SER A 43 3.71 -23.93 -5.54
CA SER A 43 2.85 -24.64 -4.58
C SER A 43 3.51 -24.93 -3.23
N GLY A 44 4.44 -24.12 -2.78
CA GLY A 44 5.29 -24.42 -1.62
C GLY A 44 4.93 -23.76 -0.28
N ASN A 45 4.05 -22.78 -0.24
CA ASN A 45 3.74 -22.07 1.01
C ASN A 45 2.30 -21.52 0.98
N ASP A 46 1.51 -21.89 1.99
CA ASP A 46 0.10 -21.48 2.13
C ASP A 46 -0.09 -20.04 2.66
N GLN A 47 0.97 -19.24 2.73
CA GLN A 47 0.95 -17.89 3.28
C GLN A 47 0.67 -16.83 2.19
N LEU A 48 -0.40 -16.06 2.36
CA LEU A 48 -0.71 -14.90 1.52
C LEU A 48 0.21 -13.71 1.89
N ARG A 49 0.88 -13.14 0.90
CA ARG A 49 1.76 -11.97 1.09
C ARG A 49 1.22 -10.76 0.36
N PHE A 50 1.11 -9.65 1.06
CA PHE A 50 0.68 -8.37 0.53
C PHE A 50 1.79 -7.34 0.69
N ALA A 51 2.22 -6.72 -0.41
CA ALA A 51 3.13 -5.58 -0.38
C ALA A 51 2.37 -4.30 -0.76
N PHE A 52 2.53 -3.27 0.04
CA PHE A 52 1.91 -1.98 -0.14
C PHE A 52 2.96 -0.91 -0.42
N ASP A 53 2.67 -0.03 -1.36
CA ASP A 53 3.37 1.25 -1.43
C ASP A 53 2.93 2.16 -0.28
N GLY A 54 3.75 3.14 0.06
CA GLY A 54 3.48 4.09 1.14
C GLY A 54 2.58 5.22 0.69
N ASP A 55 3.17 6.19 0.02
CA ASP A 55 2.53 7.46 -0.36
C ASP A 55 1.45 7.25 -1.42
N ALA A 56 0.33 7.94 -1.28
CA ALA A 56 -0.86 7.83 -2.11
C ALA A 56 -1.54 6.44 -2.12
N VAL A 57 -1.05 5.47 -1.35
CA VAL A 57 -1.62 4.12 -1.21
C VAL A 57 -2.05 3.86 0.23
N LEU A 58 -1.12 3.58 1.14
CA LEU A 58 -1.44 3.44 2.57
C LEU A 58 -1.64 4.77 3.26
N PHE A 59 -0.85 5.76 2.90
CA PHE A 59 -0.93 7.14 3.37
C PHE A 59 -1.56 8.02 2.30
N SER A 60 -2.04 9.21 2.72
CA SER A 60 -2.48 10.24 1.76
C SER A 60 -1.35 10.65 0.82
N ASP A 61 -1.71 11.33 -0.26
CA ASP A 61 -0.79 11.89 -1.24
C ASP A 61 -0.14 13.22 -0.81
N GLU A 62 -0.38 13.67 0.44
CA GLU A 62 0.09 14.95 0.96
C GLU A 62 1.60 15.14 0.77
N ALA A 63 2.39 14.16 1.20
CA ALA A 63 3.84 14.20 1.12
C ALA A 63 4.32 14.11 -0.34
N GLU A 64 3.66 13.31 -1.18
CA GLU A 64 3.97 13.22 -2.61
C GLU A 64 3.68 14.55 -3.33
N ARG A 65 2.62 15.26 -2.95
CA ARG A 65 2.31 16.59 -3.50
C ARG A 65 3.41 17.60 -3.17
N VAL A 66 3.89 17.65 -1.93
CA VAL A 66 5.01 18.51 -1.54
C VAL A 66 6.26 18.18 -2.37
N TYR A 67 6.58 16.88 -2.50
CA TYR A 67 7.72 16.45 -3.31
C TYR A 67 7.61 16.91 -4.77
N LYS A 68 6.43 16.75 -5.40
CA LYS A 68 6.21 17.13 -6.80
C LYS A 68 6.20 18.64 -7.04
N SER A 69 5.72 19.43 -6.08
CA SER A 69 5.62 20.89 -6.24
C SER A 69 6.87 21.62 -5.82
N GLU A 70 7.59 21.15 -4.81
CA GLU A 70 8.65 21.89 -4.14
C GLU A 70 10.01 21.14 -4.08
N GLY A 71 10.00 19.86 -4.50
CA GLY A 71 11.20 19.03 -4.59
C GLY A 71 11.59 18.33 -3.29
N LEU A 72 12.74 17.63 -3.36
CA LEU A 72 13.21 16.74 -2.29
C LEU A 72 13.58 17.46 -1.00
N GLU A 73 14.15 18.65 -1.09
CA GLU A 73 14.58 19.42 0.07
C GLU A 73 13.38 19.89 0.91
N ALA A 74 12.37 20.47 0.27
CA ALA A 74 11.14 20.89 0.91
C ALA A 74 10.37 19.69 1.51
N PHE A 75 10.28 18.58 0.77
CA PHE A 75 9.73 17.34 1.28
C PHE A 75 10.43 16.87 2.56
N THR A 76 11.77 16.83 2.55
CA THR A 76 12.56 16.38 3.69
C THR A 76 12.37 17.30 4.91
N ALA A 77 12.34 18.61 4.70
CA ALA A 77 12.09 19.59 5.75
C ALA A 77 10.68 19.47 6.34
N SER A 78 9.67 19.32 5.48
CA SER A 78 8.26 19.12 5.87
C SER A 78 8.07 17.84 6.68
N GLU A 79 8.63 16.72 6.22
CA GLU A 79 8.52 15.42 6.92
C GLU A 79 9.23 15.44 8.27
N LYS A 80 10.39 16.14 8.38
CA LYS A 80 11.08 16.33 9.64
C LYS A 80 10.28 17.17 10.62
N ALA A 81 9.70 18.28 10.16
CA ALA A 81 8.86 19.15 10.98
C ALA A 81 7.60 18.43 11.46
N ALA A 82 6.98 17.61 10.60
CA ALA A 82 5.77 16.85 10.90
C ALA A 82 6.03 15.45 11.49
N ALA A 83 7.26 15.09 11.86
CA ALA A 83 7.63 13.72 12.26
C ALA A 83 6.79 13.14 13.41
N ARG A 84 6.22 13.98 14.27
CA ARG A 84 5.35 13.58 15.38
C ARG A 84 3.86 13.58 15.03
N GLN A 85 3.48 14.08 13.86
CA GLN A 85 2.10 14.13 13.39
C GLN A 85 1.84 12.92 12.48
N PRO A 86 0.90 12.03 12.82
CA PRO A 86 0.56 10.91 11.96
C PRO A 86 0.12 11.38 10.56
N LEU A 87 0.54 10.64 9.55
CA LEU A 87 0.03 10.80 8.19
C LEU A 87 -1.47 10.49 8.14
N ALA A 88 -2.20 11.20 7.29
CA ALA A 88 -3.57 10.83 6.98
C ALA A 88 -3.60 9.48 6.21
N GLY A 89 -4.69 8.72 6.38
CA GLY A 89 -4.84 7.43 5.69
C GLY A 89 -5.11 7.60 4.21
N GLY A 90 -4.47 6.77 3.41
CA GLY A 90 -4.73 6.62 1.99
C GLY A 90 -5.87 5.63 1.70
N PRO A 91 -6.17 5.40 0.41
CA PRO A 91 -7.30 4.56 -0.01
C PRO A 91 -7.20 3.10 0.46
N PHE A 92 -5.99 2.58 0.66
CA PHE A 92 -5.77 1.19 1.09
C PHE A 92 -5.66 0.99 2.60
N LYS A 93 -5.70 2.05 3.40
CA LYS A 93 -5.71 1.93 4.87
C LYS A 93 -6.85 1.04 5.40
N PRO A 94 -8.12 1.14 4.91
CA PRO A 94 -9.20 0.26 5.36
C PRO A 94 -8.92 -1.23 5.09
N PHE A 95 -8.35 -1.53 3.93
CA PHE A 95 -7.97 -2.90 3.56
C PHE A 95 -6.84 -3.43 4.46
N LEU A 96 -5.77 -2.65 4.67
CA LEU A 96 -4.70 -3.02 5.59
C LEU A 96 -5.23 -3.25 7.02
N SER A 97 -6.17 -2.41 7.48
CA SER A 97 -6.82 -2.59 8.79
C SER A 97 -7.62 -3.89 8.88
N ALA A 98 -8.25 -4.31 7.77
CA ALA A 98 -8.96 -5.58 7.71
C ALA A 98 -8.00 -6.78 7.76
N LEU A 99 -6.88 -6.73 7.02
CA LEU A 99 -5.83 -7.74 7.08
C LEU A 99 -5.23 -7.85 8.49
N HIS A 100 -4.97 -6.72 9.14
CA HIS A 100 -4.46 -6.70 10.52
C HIS A 100 -5.42 -7.39 11.50
N ARG A 101 -6.73 -7.15 11.40
CA ARG A 101 -7.72 -7.86 12.23
C ARG A 101 -7.69 -9.38 12.00
N LEU A 102 -7.50 -9.83 10.76
CA LEU A 102 -7.34 -11.25 10.46
C LEU A 102 -6.05 -11.81 11.05
N GLN A 103 -4.94 -11.08 10.94
CA GLN A 103 -3.66 -11.50 11.54
C GLN A 103 -3.74 -11.64 13.06
N GLN A 104 -4.53 -10.80 13.74
CA GLN A 104 -4.70 -10.87 15.20
C GLN A 104 -5.37 -12.15 15.69
N ALA A 105 -6.06 -12.88 14.82
CA ALA A 105 -6.67 -14.18 15.16
C ALA A 105 -5.65 -15.34 15.25
N PHE A 106 -4.38 -15.09 14.89
CA PHE A 106 -3.34 -16.11 14.85
C PHE A 106 -2.09 -15.67 15.60
N PRO A 107 -1.30 -16.60 16.17
CA PRO A 107 0.06 -16.31 16.62
C PRO A 107 0.89 -15.74 15.46
N ALA A 108 1.82 -14.86 15.77
CA ALA A 108 2.59 -14.16 14.72
C ALA A 108 3.39 -15.10 13.80
N SER A 109 3.83 -16.25 14.31
CA SER A 109 4.55 -17.29 13.56
C SER A 109 3.66 -18.14 12.65
N GLU A 110 2.33 -18.12 12.87
CA GLU A 110 1.37 -19.01 12.21
C GLU A 110 0.35 -18.21 11.38
N ALA A 111 0.52 -16.88 11.29
CA ALA A 111 -0.40 -16.03 10.55
C ALA A 111 -0.39 -16.41 9.05
N PRO A 112 -1.57 -16.72 8.48
CA PRO A 112 -1.68 -17.09 7.06
C PRO A 112 -1.50 -15.89 6.13
N ILE A 113 -1.43 -14.69 6.69
CA ILE A 113 -1.27 -13.44 5.95
C ILE A 113 0.01 -12.75 6.44
N ARG A 114 0.81 -12.27 5.49
CA ARG A 114 1.99 -11.46 5.75
C ARG A 114 1.93 -10.15 4.98
N THR A 115 2.26 -9.06 5.65
CA THR A 115 2.14 -7.71 5.09
C THR A 115 3.49 -7.02 5.08
N ALA A 116 3.80 -6.33 3.97
CA ALA A 116 4.99 -5.52 3.83
C ALA A 116 4.63 -4.10 3.37
N LEU A 117 5.33 -3.11 3.91
CA LEU A 117 5.40 -1.76 3.36
C LEU A 117 6.69 -1.63 2.58
N VAL A 118 6.60 -1.20 1.32
CA VAL A 118 7.76 -0.97 0.45
C VAL A 118 7.66 0.48 -0.07
N THR A 119 8.50 1.36 0.44
CA THR A 119 8.43 2.78 0.12
C THR A 119 9.78 3.35 -0.31
N ALA A 120 9.76 4.35 -1.19
CA ALA A 120 10.95 5.08 -1.61
C ALA A 120 11.51 6.02 -0.52
N ARG A 121 10.77 6.23 0.57
CA ARG A 121 11.21 7.10 1.67
C ARG A 121 12.53 6.60 2.29
N SER A 122 13.31 7.54 2.81
CA SER A 122 14.55 7.27 3.55
C SER A 122 14.56 8.06 4.88
N ALA A 123 15.66 7.98 5.62
CA ALA A 123 15.87 8.86 6.77
C ALA A 123 15.92 10.34 6.32
N PRO A 124 15.31 11.29 7.06
CA PRO A 124 14.53 11.11 8.28
C PRO A 124 13.02 10.84 8.07
N ALA A 125 12.52 10.87 6.83
CA ALA A 125 11.09 10.79 6.51
C ALA A 125 10.43 9.44 6.91
N HIS A 126 11.21 8.38 7.08
CA HIS A 126 10.72 7.08 7.54
C HIS A 126 10.19 7.12 8.99
N GLU A 127 10.65 8.03 9.83
CA GLU A 127 10.21 8.13 11.23
C GLU A 127 8.72 8.43 11.33
N ARG A 128 8.22 9.34 10.52
CA ARG A 128 6.80 9.70 10.48
C ARG A 128 5.93 8.49 10.09
N VAL A 129 6.39 7.68 9.15
CA VAL A 129 5.71 6.43 8.73
C VAL A 129 5.58 5.45 9.90
N ILE A 130 6.68 5.17 10.60
CA ILE A 130 6.69 4.24 11.73
C ILE A 130 5.76 4.75 12.84
N ARG A 131 5.80 6.05 13.15
CA ARG A 131 4.91 6.67 14.16
C ARG A 131 3.44 6.60 13.72
N THR A 132 3.15 6.77 12.44
CA THR A 132 1.81 6.68 11.88
C THR A 132 1.23 5.27 12.05
N LEU A 133 1.97 4.24 11.67
CA LEU A 133 1.53 2.84 11.82
C LEU A 133 1.27 2.48 13.30
N ARG A 134 2.12 2.96 14.21
CA ARG A 134 1.93 2.81 15.67
C ARG A 134 0.68 3.54 16.16
N ALA A 135 0.45 4.78 15.70
CA ALA A 135 -0.74 5.56 16.06
C ALA A 135 -2.04 4.93 15.53
N TRP A 136 -1.98 4.25 14.41
CA TRP A 136 -3.11 3.48 13.89
C TRP A 136 -3.30 2.13 14.58
N ASN A 137 -2.36 1.72 15.42
CA ASN A 137 -2.31 0.37 16.03
C ASN A 137 -2.41 -0.74 14.97
N ILE A 138 -1.73 -0.55 13.84
CA ILE A 138 -1.70 -1.52 12.74
C ILE A 138 -0.31 -2.15 12.69
N ARG A 139 -0.28 -3.50 12.73
CA ARG A 139 0.92 -4.27 12.51
C ARG A 139 1.18 -4.40 11.02
N ILE A 140 2.40 -4.12 10.61
CA ILE A 140 3.01 -4.55 9.36
C ILE A 140 4.18 -5.45 9.72
N ASP A 141 4.29 -6.60 9.05
CA ASP A 141 5.33 -7.58 9.37
C ASP A 141 6.71 -7.13 8.91
N GLU A 142 6.78 -6.45 7.76
CA GLU A 142 8.01 -5.96 7.18
C GLU A 142 7.86 -4.51 6.70
N SER A 143 8.85 -3.66 6.97
CA SER A 143 8.86 -2.27 6.49
C SER A 143 10.21 -1.97 5.84
N ILE A 144 10.18 -1.66 4.55
CA ILE A 144 11.35 -1.50 3.73
C ILE A 144 11.39 -0.09 3.17
N PHE A 145 12.45 0.62 3.53
CA PHE A 145 12.71 2.00 3.15
C PHE A 145 13.85 2.01 2.13
N LEU A 146 13.51 2.20 0.87
CA LEU A 146 14.45 2.00 -0.25
C LEU A 146 15.33 3.22 -0.53
N GLY A 147 15.00 4.40 0.00
CA GLY A 147 15.81 5.61 -0.23
C GLY A 147 15.93 6.00 -1.70
N GLY A 148 14.91 5.74 -2.50
CA GLY A 148 14.91 6.01 -3.95
C GLY A 148 15.41 4.86 -4.83
N LEU A 149 15.81 3.73 -4.24
CA LEU A 149 16.18 2.53 -5.00
C LEU A 149 14.95 1.90 -5.69
N ASN A 150 15.22 1.10 -6.73
CA ASN A 150 14.18 0.43 -7.49
C ASN A 150 13.42 -0.59 -6.63
N LYS A 151 12.09 -0.47 -6.61
CA LYS A 151 11.22 -1.37 -5.87
C LYS A 151 11.16 -2.78 -6.48
N THR A 152 11.31 -2.89 -7.79
CA THR A 152 11.12 -4.15 -8.54
C THR A 152 12.07 -5.23 -8.06
N ASP A 153 13.36 -4.92 -7.93
CA ASP A 153 14.40 -5.89 -7.51
C ASP A 153 14.14 -6.46 -6.11
N PHE A 154 13.53 -5.63 -5.25
CA PHE A 154 13.16 -6.06 -3.91
C PHE A 154 11.88 -6.90 -3.93
N LEU A 155 10.85 -6.47 -4.66
CA LEU A 155 9.57 -7.15 -4.74
C LEU A 155 9.71 -8.56 -5.34
N GLU A 156 10.53 -8.71 -6.38
CA GLU A 156 10.84 -10.01 -6.95
C GLU A 156 11.39 -10.99 -5.90
N LYS A 157 12.33 -10.54 -5.06
CA LYS A 157 12.92 -11.36 -3.99
C LYS A 157 11.94 -11.63 -2.84
N PHE A 158 11.14 -10.64 -2.48
CA PHE A 158 10.15 -10.77 -1.41
C PHE A 158 9.07 -11.79 -1.76
N PHE A 159 8.72 -11.87 -3.03
CA PHE A 159 7.70 -12.79 -3.52
C PHE A 159 8.28 -14.12 -4.02
N TYR A 160 9.60 -14.27 -4.12
CA TYR A 160 10.23 -15.49 -4.64
C TYR A 160 9.93 -16.71 -3.76
N GLY A 161 9.48 -17.80 -4.39
CA GLY A 161 9.24 -19.09 -3.72
C GLY A 161 7.96 -19.18 -2.87
N ASN A 162 7.03 -18.23 -2.99
CA ASN A 162 5.77 -18.29 -2.28
C ASN A 162 4.60 -18.25 -3.26
N ALA A 163 3.60 -19.13 -3.05
CA ALA A 163 2.32 -19.04 -3.75
C ALA A 163 1.60 -17.76 -3.31
N VAL A 164 1.36 -16.83 -4.23
CA VAL A 164 0.98 -15.50 -3.81
C VAL A 164 -0.01 -14.86 -4.75
N ILE A 165 -1.03 -14.26 -4.16
CA ILE A 165 -1.70 -13.13 -4.76
C ILE A 165 -0.76 -11.94 -4.57
N HIS A 166 -0.01 -11.61 -5.62
CA HIS A 166 0.81 -10.39 -5.67
C HIS A 166 -0.13 -9.18 -5.78
N VAL A 167 -0.45 -8.55 -4.69
CA VAL A 167 -1.12 -7.26 -4.71
C VAL A 167 -0.05 -6.19 -4.53
N LEU A 168 0.64 -5.87 -5.61
CA LEU A 168 1.39 -4.62 -5.68
C LEU A 168 0.41 -3.50 -6.01
N VAL A 169 0.01 -2.79 -5.00
CA VAL A 169 -0.81 -1.59 -5.19
C VAL A 169 0.13 -0.42 -5.46
N GLN A 170 0.36 -0.16 -6.73
CA GLN A 170 0.97 1.08 -7.18
C GLN A 170 -0.11 2.03 -7.71
N PHE A 171 -0.17 3.22 -7.16
CA PHE A 171 -0.87 4.32 -7.83
C PHE A 171 -0.04 4.73 -9.04
N THR A 172 -0.44 4.29 -10.22
CA THR A 172 -0.01 4.96 -11.45
C THR A 172 -0.77 6.27 -11.47
N THR A 173 -0.13 7.37 -11.11
CA THR A 173 -0.66 8.70 -11.37
C THR A 173 -0.91 8.78 -12.86
N LEU A 174 -2.17 8.66 -13.26
CA LEU A 174 -2.59 9.06 -14.60
C LEU A 174 -2.28 10.55 -14.70
N SER A 175 -1.17 10.88 -15.35
CA SER A 175 -0.92 12.19 -15.89
C SER A 175 -2.20 12.57 -16.66
N LYS A 176 -2.94 13.55 -16.16
CA LYS A 176 -3.92 14.24 -16.99
C LYS A 176 -3.12 14.92 -18.08
N SER A 177 -3.00 14.26 -19.23
CA SER A 177 -2.68 14.95 -20.47
C SER A 177 -3.86 15.88 -20.73
N ALA A 178 -3.58 17.18 -20.64
CA ALA A 178 -4.44 18.26 -21.06
C ALA A 178 -4.73 18.15 -22.57
#